data_223c08bf7c99dda4d411a429c0856a94
#
_entry.id   223c08bf7c99dda4d411a429c0856a94
#
_cell.length_a   1.000
_cell.length_b   1.000
_cell.length_c   1.000
_cell.angle_alpha   90.00
_cell.angle_beta   90.00
_cell.angle_gamma   90.00
#
_symmetry.space_group_name_H-M   'P 1'
#
loop_
_entity.id
_entity.type
_entity.pdbx_description
1 polymer ?
#
loop_
_entity_poly.entity_id
_entity_poly.type
_entity_poly.pdbx_seq_one_letter_code
_entity_poly.pdbx_strand_id
1 'polypeptide(L)'
;PKKRVIISLAPSDKKKSGSHFDLAMAIGVLQQNEDMAVKNISEYGFIGELSLDGRLRACHGILPMIIAAQRNGIKKVIIPVENLKEAKLVQGVTIIGLQNLSEVVRFLEGKNVDVNRMSDKMEQEDWEKVVDFADVKGQKELIDAVILAAAGGHNMLMIGEPGCGKTMIAQRIPTILPEMTEAECLEVTKIYRSEEHTSELQSRRR
;
A
#
# COMPACT_ATOMS: atom_id res chain seq x y z
N PRO A 1 -24.65 -2.36 25.26
CA PRO A 1 -25.47 -3.55 25.37
C PRO A 1 -24.60 -4.78 25.63
N LYS A 2 -24.98 -5.59 26.64
CA LYS A 2 -24.25 -6.80 27.05
C LYS A 2 -24.64 -7.98 26.16
N LYS A 3 -24.40 -7.87 24.85
CA LYS A 3 -24.60 -8.99 23.93
C LYS A 3 -23.26 -9.62 23.63
N ARG A 4 -23.20 -10.95 23.64
CA ARG A 4 -22.01 -11.70 23.23
C ARG A 4 -21.90 -11.64 21.69
N VAL A 5 -20.80 -11.12 21.19
CA VAL A 5 -20.52 -11.04 19.76
C VAL A 5 -19.53 -12.16 19.41
N ILE A 6 -19.83 -12.94 18.37
CA ILE A 6 -18.93 -13.95 17.82
C ILE A 6 -18.59 -13.53 16.40
N ILE A 7 -17.29 -13.37 16.11
CA ILE A 7 -16.79 -13.04 14.79
C ILE A 7 -16.15 -14.28 14.20
N SER A 8 -16.63 -14.73 13.04
CA SER A 8 -16.05 -15.84 12.29
C SER A 8 -15.43 -15.31 10.99
N LEU A 9 -14.15 -15.59 10.80
CA LEU A 9 -13.42 -15.22 9.59
C LEU A 9 -13.28 -16.46 8.70
N ALA A 10 -13.95 -16.46 7.55
CA ALA A 10 -13.87 -17.55 6.56
C ALA A 10 -12.72 -17.31 5.55
N PRO A 11 -12.18 -18.33 4.93
CA PRO A 11 -12.27 -19.77 5.27
C PRO A 11 -11.42 -20.11 6.50
N SER A 12 -11.83 -21.10 7.29
CA SER A 12 -11.20 -21.43 8.60
C SER A 12 -9.84 -22.12 8.48
N ASP A 13 -9.56 -22.73 7.33
CA ASP A 13 -8.33 -23.48 7.02
C ASP A 13 -7.11 -22.58 6.75
N LYS A 14 -7.31 -21.28 6.54
CA LYS A 14 -6.23 -20.31 6.32
C LYS A 14 -5.91 -19.51 7.56
N LYS A 15 -4.62 -19.52 7.95
CA LYS A 15 -4.14 -18.65 9.03
C LYS A 15 -4.30 -17.19 8.62
N LYS A 16 -5.07 -16.45 9.41
CA LYS A 16 -5.27 -15.01 9.25
C LYS A 16 -4.37 -14.30 10.24
N SER A 17 -3.48 -13.49 9.74
CA SER A 17 -2.55 -12.67 10.52
C SER A 17 -2.67 -11.22 10.07
N GLY A 18 -2.58 -10.28 11.02
CA GLY A 18 -2.62 -8.84 10.76
C GLY A 18 -3.95 -8.19 11.12
N SER A 19 -3.88 -6.90 11.33
CA SER A 19 -4.98 -6.01 11.76
C SER A 19 -5.79 -5.41 10.60
N HIS A 20 -5.54 -5.86 9.37
CA HIS A 20 -6.20 -5.32 8.16
C HIS A 20 -7.72 -5.54 8.13
N PHE A 21 -8.22 -6.47 8.96
CA PHE A 21 -9.65 -6.78 9.05
C PHE A 21 -10.39 -5.99 10.14
N ASP A 22 -9.69 -5.19 10.93
CA ASP A 22 -10.26 -4.47 12.07
C ASP A 22 -11.43 -3.59 11.64
N LEU A 23 -11.25 -2.84 10.55
CA LEU A 23 -12.31 -2.00 9.99
C LEU A 23 -13.54 -2.84 9.59
N ALA A 24 -13.33 -3.95 8.88
CA ALA A 24 -14.42 -4.82 8.44
C ALA A 24 -15.17 -5.42 9.64
N MET A 25 -14.45 -5.84 10.67
CA MET A 25 -15.04 -6.37 11.91
C MET A 25 -15.84 -5.31 12.65
N ALA A 26 -15.31 -4.09 12.78
CA ALA A 26 -15.98 -2.98 13.44
C ALA A 26 -17.31 -2.63 12.72
N ILE A 27 -17.28 -2.53 11.40
CA ILE A 27 -18.48 -2.25 10.59
C ILE A 27 -19.51 -3.39 10.72
N GLY A 28 -19.07 -4.65 10.70
CA GLY A 28 -19.96 -5.80 10.91
C GLY A 28 -20.66 -5.79 12.27
N VAL A 29 -19.93 -5.40 13.33
CA VAL A 29 -20.49 -5.26 14.69
C VAL A 29 -21.51 -4.13 14.76
N LEU A 30 -21.21 -2.96 14.17
CA LEU A 30 -22.12 -1.81 14.14
C LEU A 30 -23.40 -2.12 13.36
N GLN A 31 -23.29 -2.81 12.23
CA GLN A 31 -24.43 -3.26 11.45
C GLN A 31 -25.33 -4.23 12.23
N GLN A 32 -24.72 -5.20 12.92
CA GLN A 32 -25.47 -6.21 13.70
C GLN A 32 -26.19 -5.61 14.90
N ASN A 33 -25.68 -4.54 15.47
CA ASN A 33 -26.29 -3.86 16.61
C ASN A 33 -27.37 -2.83 16.20
N GLU A 34 -27.64 -2.69 14.90
CA GLU A 34 -28.55 -1.66 14.35
C GLU A 34 -28.09 -0.21 14.64
N ASP A 35 -26.82 -0.05 15.03
CA ASP A 35 -26.22 1.27 15.28
C ASP A 35 -25.93 2.03 13.97
N MET A 36 -26.16 1.37 12.82
CA MET A 36 -25.91 1.92 11.49
C MET A 36 -26.98 1.42 10.50
N ALA A 37 -27.65 2.34 9.84
CA ALA A 37 -28.67 2.03 8.83
C ALA A 37 -28.05 2.12 7.42
N VAL A 38 -27.36 1.07 6.98
CA VAL A 38 -26.72 1.03 5.66
C VAL A 38 -27.37 0.01 4.74
N LYS A 39 -27.74 0.47 3.54
CA LYS A 39 -28.16 -0.40 2.44
C LYS A 39 -26.93 -0.79 1.60
N ASN A 40 -26.88 -2.05 1.14
CA ASN A 40 -25.87 -2.54 0.18
C ASN A 40 -24.42 -2.54 0.69
N ILE A 41 -24.19 -2.85 1.96
CA ILE A 41 -22.85 -2.93 2.54
C ILE A 41 -21.95 -3.96 1.81
N SER A 42 -22.55 -4.98 1.20
CA SER A 42 -21.88 -6.03 0.43
C SER A 42 -21.22 -5.53 -0.86
N GLU A 43 -21.53 -4.31 -1.31
CA GLU A 43 -20.87 -3.70 -2.47
C GLU A 43 -19.46 -3.16 -2.14
N TYR A 44 -19.15 -3.04 -0.84
CA TYR A 44 -17.91 -2.45 -0.35
C TYR A 44 -16.95 -3.49 0.19
N GLY A 45 -15.67 -3.36 -0.17
CA GLY A 45 -14.57 -3.97 0.55
C GLY A 45 -14.08 -3.02 1.66
N PHE A 46 -13.69 -3.57 2.79
CA PHE A 46 -13.18 -2.81 3.93
C PHE A 46 -11.79 -3.32 4.26
N ILE A 47 -10.79 -2.46 4.17
CA ILE A 47 -9.41 -2.78 4.51
C ILE A 47 -8.90 -1.64 5.39
N GLY A 48 -8.42 -1.94 6.60
CA GLY A 48 -7.90 -0.92 7.49
C GLY A 48 -7.63 -1.44 8.88
N GLU A 49 -6.54 -1.00 9.48
CA GLU A 49 -6.29 -1.15 10.90
C GLU A 49 -7.05 -0.08 11.67
N LEU A 50 -7.56 -0.45 12.83
CA LEU A 50 -8.34 0.47 13.66
C LEU A 50 -7.65 0.65 15.00
N SER A 51 -7.27 1.90 15.31
CA SER A 51 -6.74 2.25 16.62
C SER A 51 -7.86 2.39 17.65
N LEU A 52 -7.51 2.32 18.94
CA LEU A 52 -8.47 2.40 20.04
C LEU A 52 -9.25 3.71 20.09
N ASP A 53 -8.72 4.78 19.52
CA ASP A 53 -9.38 6.09 19.39
C ASP A 53 -10.28 6.20 18.15
N GLY A 54 -10.40 5.10 17.38
CA GLY A 54 -11.25 5.03 16.19
C GLY A 54 -10.60 5.57 14.92
N ARG A 55 -9.32 5.89 14.90
CA ARG A 55 -8.61 6.29 13.68
C ARG A 55 -8.27 5.08 12.83
N LEU A 56 -8.36 5.25 11.53
CA LEU A 56 -7.83 4.30 10.56
C LEU A 56 -6.33 4.55 10.40
N ARG A 57 -5.55 3.47 10.42
CA ARG A 57 -4.10 3.49 10.22
C ARG A 57 -3.73 2.81 8.91
N ALA A 58 -2.64 3.27 8.31
CA ALA A 58 -2.09 2.68 7.12
C ALA A 58 -1.86 1.17 7.28
N CYS A 59 -2.26 0.42 6.27
CA CYS A 59 -2.03 -1.02 6.18
C CYS A 59 -0.89 -1.31 5.24
N HIS A 60 0.01 -2.21 5.64
CA HIS A 60 1.01 -2.76 4.73
C HIS A 60 0.36 -3.77 3.77
N GLY A 61 0.83 -3.79 2.52
CA GLY A 61 0.37 -4.75 1.52
C GLY A 61 -1.08 -4.54 1.07
N ILE A 62 -1.55 -3.31 1.03
CA ILE A 62 -2.92 -3.00 0.61
C ILE A 62 -3.19 -3.32 -0.87
N LEU A 63 -2.20 -3.15 -1.74
CA LEU A 63 -2.32 -3.43 -3.18
C LEU A 63 -2.81 -4.85 -3.49
N PRO A 64 -2.14 -5.93 -3.01
CA PRO A 64 -2.62 -7.29 -3.25
C PRO A 64 -4.03 -7.52 -2.68
N MET A 65 -4.41 -6.84 -1.60
CA MET A 65 -5.77 -6.95 -1.04
C MET A 65 -6.81 -6.30 -1.95
N ILE A 66 -6.53 -5.11 -2.50
CA ILE A 66 -7.42 -4.43 -3.44
C ILE A 66 -7.55 -5.24 -4.73
N ILE A 67 -6.45 -5.79 -5.25
CA ILE A 67 -6.47 -6.64 -6.44
C ILE A 67 -7.30 -7.91 -6.19
N ALA A 68 -7.16 -8.52 -5.01
CA ALA A 68 -7.97 -9.67 -4.63
C ALA A 68 -9.46 -9.29 -4.52
N ALA A 69 -9.80 -8.15 -3.93
CA ALA A 69 -11.16 -7.64 -3.88
C ALA A 69 -11.74 -7.43 -5.28
N GLN A 70 -10.99 -6.81 -6.19
CA GLN A 70 -11.37 -6.61 -7.58
C GLN A 70 -11.66 -7.94 -8.29
N ARG A 71 -10.77 -8.93 -8.15
CA ARG A 71 -10.95 -10.27 -8.75
C ARG A 71 -12.20 -10.99 -8.23
N ASN A 72 -12.63 -10.67 -7.01
CA ASN A 72 -13.86 -11.17 -6.41
C ASN A 72 -15.09 -10.30 -6.70
N GLY A 73 -15.00 -9.35 -7.64
CA GLY A 73 -16.12 -8.54 -8.10
C GLY A 73 -16.46 -7.33 -7.22
N ILE A 74 -15.65 -7.02 -6.20
CA ILE A 74 -15.80 -5.83 -5.37
C ILE A 74 -15.34 -4.61 -6.18
N LYS A 75 -16.25 -3.66 -6.37
CA LYS A 75 -16.00 -2.45 -7.18
C LYS A 75 -15.67 -1.21 -6.35
N LYS A 76 -15.95 -1.22 -5.06
CA LYS A 76 -15.73 -0.10 -4.15
C LYS A 76 -14.96 -0.58 -2.93
N VAL A 77 -13.85 0.06 -2.59
CA VAL A 77 -13.04 -0.33 -1.43
C VAL A 77 -12.78 0.88 -0.55
N ILE A 78 -13.11 0.74 0.73
CA ILE A 78 -12.84 1.74 1.77
C ILE A 78 -11.51 1.39 2.45
N ILE A 79 -10.62 2.37 2.52
CA ILE A 79 -9.25 2.22 3.01
C ILE A 79 -8.86 3.42 3.89
N PRO A 80 -7.77 3.30 4.67
CA PRO A 80 -7.14 4.46 5.30
C PRO A 80 -6.67 5.45 4.23
N VAL A 81 -6.89 6.74 4.46
CA VAL A 81 -6.49 7.80 3.51
C VAL A 81 -4.98 7.80 3.23
N GLU A 82 -4.18 7.37 4.20
CA GLU A 82 -2.73 7.24 4.11
C GLU A 82 -2.29 6.27 2.98
N ASN A 83 -3.09 5.25 2.71
CA ASN A 83 -2.83 4.29 1.62
C ASN A 83 -3.33 4.76 0.25
N LEU A 84 -3.91 5.94 0.15
CA LEU A 84 -4.60 6.38 -1.06
C LEU A 84 -3.68 6.49 -2.28
N LYS A 85 -2.43 6.96 -2.09
CA LYS A 85 -1.44 7.09 -3.17
C LYS A 85 -1.16 5.72 -3.81
N GLU A 86 -0.90 4.72 -2.98
CA GLU A 86 -0.63 3.34 -3.40
C GLU A 86 -1.86 2.69 -4.02
N ALA A 87 -3.02 2.85 -3.39
CA ALA A 87 -4.27 2.22 -3.83
C ALA A 87 -4.75 2.71 -5.21
N LYS A 88 -4.47 3.96 -5.58
CA LYS A 88 -4.81 4.54 -6.88
C LYS A 88 -4.09 3.88 -8.06
N LEU A 89 -3.04 3.09 -7.83
CA LEU A 89 -2.38 2.29 -8.85
C LEU A 89 -3.27 1.15 -9.38
N VAL A 90 -4.32 0.76 -8.64
CA VAL A 90 -5.24 -0.29 -9.09
C VAL A 90 -6.39 0.34 -9.85
N GLN A 91 -6.47 0.08 -11.14
CA GLN A 91 -7.57 0.52 -11.99
C GLN A 91 -8.83 -0.35 -11.83
N GLY A 92 -9.99 0.17 -12.20
CA GLY A 92 -11.25 -0.59 -12.21
C GLY A 92 -11.90 -0.80 -10.83
N VAL A 93 -11.35 -0.18 -9.78
CA VAL A 93 -11.92 -0.16 -8.43
C VAL A 93 -12.05 1.27 -7.95
N THR A 94 -13.20 1.62 -7.41
CA THR A 94 -13.39 2.93 -6.77
C THR A 94 -12.78 2.90 -5.37
N ILE A 95 -11.74 3.68 -5.16
CA ILE A 95 -11.05 3.78 -3.87
C ILE A 95 -11.60 4.95 -3.06
N ILE A 96 -11.94 4.69 -1.81
CA ILE A 96 -12.53 5.64 -0.86
C ILE A 96 -11.61 5.70 0.36
N GLY A 97 -10.81 6.76 0.43
CA GLY A 97 -9.89 7.00 1.55
C GLY A 97 -10.57 7.80 2.66
N LEU A 98 -10.55 7.28 3.89
CA LEU A 98 -11.15 7.91 5.07
C LEU A 98 -10.18 7.84 6.25
N GLN A 99 -10.35 8.75 7.24
CA GLN A 99 -9.40 8.91 8.35
C GLN A 99 -9.81 8.14 9.61
N ASN A 100 -11.10 7.93 9.82
CA ASN A 100 -11.61 7.32 11.04
C ASN A 100 -12.93 6.58 10.83
N LEU A 101 -13.28 5.73 11.80
CA LEU A 101 -14.50 4.92 11.77
C LEU A 101 -15.78 5.76 11.69
N SER A 102 -15.80 6.93 12.35
CA SER A 102 -16.94 7.86 12.32
C SER A 102 -17.21 8.37 10.90
N GLU A 103 -16.16 8.68 10.14
CA GLU A 103 -16.28 9.07 8.74
C GLU A 103 -16.79 7.92 7.87
N VAL A 104 -16.29 6.69 8.11
CA VAL A 104 -16.78 5.51 7.39
C VAL A 104 -18.28 5.30 7.62
N VAL A 105 -18.73 5.37 8.86
CA VAL A 105 -20.18 5.23 9.20
C VAL A 105 -20.99 6.32 8.52
N ARG A 106 -20.58 7.59 8.64
CA ARG A 106 -21.28 8.73 8.01
C ARG A 106 -21.34 8.60 6.48
N PHE A 107 -20.23 8.17 5.87
CA PHE A 107 -20.19 7.92 4.43
C PHE A 107 -21.17 6.83 4.00
N LEU A 108 -21.18 5.70 4.72
CA LEU A 108 -22.08 4.58 4.43
C LEU A 108 -23.56 4.94 4.66
N GLU A 109 -23.86 5.85 5.59
CA GLU A 109 -25.20 6.40 5.80
C GLU A 109 -25.62 7.43 4.74
N GLY A 110 -24.77 7.74 3.77
CA GLY A 110 -25.02 8.73 2.72
C GLY A 110 -24.90 10.18 3.19
N LYS A 111 -24.29 10.42 4.35
CA LYS A 111 -23.99 11.77 4.83
C LYS A 111 -22.78 12.34 4.11
N ASN A 112 -22.74 13.67 4.00
CA ASN A 112 -21.61 14.35 3.36
C ASN A 112 -20.32 14.16 4.18
N VAL A 113 -19.31 13.58 3.55
CA VAL A 113 -17.97 13.35 4.12
C VAL A 113 -16.93 13.73 3.06
N ASP A 114 -15.89 14.42 3.46
CA ASP A 114 -14.74 14.73 2.60
C ASP A 114 -13.91 13.47 2.37
N VAL A 115 -14.25 12.73 1.32
CA VAL A 115 -13.49 11.53 0.93
C VAL A 115 -12.16 11.92 0.28
N ASN A 116 -11.13 11.08 0.48
CA ASN A 116 -9.82 11.23 -0.13
C ASN A 116 -9.04 12.52 0.29
N ARG A 117 -9.43 13.15 1.39
CA ARG A 117 -8.74 14.31 1.93
C ARG A 117 -7.54 13.85 2.77
N MET A 118 -6.36 14.02 2.25
CA MET A 118 -5.12 13.91 3.02
C MET A 118 -5.00 15.15 3.92
N SER A 119 -4.51 14.98 5.16
CA SER A 119 -4.18 16.14 6.00
C SER A 119 -2.94 16.83 5.43
N ASP A 120 -2.93 18.17 5.45
CA ASP A 120 -1.83 19.01 4.93
C ASP A 120 -0.44 18.66 5.50
N LYS A 121 -0.39 17.92 6.63
CA LYS A 121 0.84 17.42 7.25
C LYS A 121 1.50 16.25 6.52
N MET A 122 0.80 15.54 5.63
CA MET A 122 1.35 14.39 4.90
C MET A 122 1.95 14.77 3.54
N GLU A 123 1.83 16.02 3.11
CA GLU A 123 2.44 16.49 1.85
C GLU A 123 3.93 16.83 1.98
N GLN A 124 4.48 16.84 3.19
CA GLN A 124 5.90 17.10 3.46
C GLN A 124 6.70 15.83 3.75
N GLU A 125 6.46 14.74 3.04
CA GLU A 125 7.48 13.72 2.93
C GLU A 125 8.57 14.24 1.99
N ASP A 126 9.77 14.39 2.56
CA ASP A 126 11.02 14.76 1.91
C ASP A 126 11.08 14.20 0.48
N TRP A 127 11.08 15.08 -0.49
CA TRP A 127 11.67 14.79 -1.77
C TRP A 127 13.16 14.60 -1.48
N GLU A 128 13.56 13.37 -1.10
CA GLU A 128 14.96 12.99 -1.13
C GLU A 128 15.54 13.56 -2.43
N LYS A 129 16.69 14.22 -2.31
CA LYS A 129 17.37 14.85 -3.43
C LYS A 129 17.27 13.92 -4.62
N VAL A 130 16.56 14.36 -5.66
CA VAL A 130 16.39 13.59 -6.89
C VAL A 130 17.79 13.34 -7.42
N VAL A 131 18.33 12.16 -7.14
CA VAL A 131 19.61 11.72 -7.66
C VAL A 131 19.41 11.44 -9.15
N ASP A 132 20.35 11.88 -9.98
CA ASP A 132 20.30 11.66 -11.43
C ASP A 132 21.56 10.90 -11.87
N PHE A 133 21.39 10.00 -12.83
CA PHE A 133 22.53 9.30 -13.44
C PHE A 133 23.47 10.26 -14.16
N ALA A 134 23.01 11.40 -14.63
CA ALA A 134 23.80 12.48 -15.19
C ALA A 134 24.86 13.06 -14.22
N ASP A 135 24.70 12.87 -12.91
CA ASP A 135 25.67 13.26 -11.88
C ASP A 135 26.91 12.37 -11.87
N VAL A 136 26.86 11.18 -12.49
CA VAL A 136 27.98 10.22 -12.54
C VAL A 136 29.03 10.74 -13.51
N LYS A 137 30.19 11.10 -12.98
CA LYS A 137 31.34 11.62 -13.77
C LYS A 137 32.50 10.66 -13.75
N GLY A 138 33.21 10.60 -14.85
CA GLY A 138 34.32 9.67 -15.03
C GLY A 138 33.84 8.25 -15.38
N GLN A 139 34.76 7.28 -15.41
CA GLN A 139 34.48 5.85 -15.64
C GLN A 139 33.57 5.57 -16.86
N LYS A 140 33.93 6.15 -18.00
CA LYS A 140 33.11 6.09 -19.23
C LYS A 140 32.69 4.68 -19.62
N GLU A 141 33.61 3.71 -19.54
CA GLU A 141 33.32 2.32 -19.88
C GLU A 141 32.23 1.71 -18.96
N LEU A 142 32.24 2.05 -17.66
CA LEU A 142 31.21 1.61 -16.72
C LEU A 142 29.87 2.28 -17.01
N ILE A 143 29.87 3.56 -17.33
CA ILE A 143 28.69 4.30 -17.72
C ILE A 143 28.07 3.66 -18.97
N ASP A 144 28.84 3.42 -20.00
CA ASP A 144 28.38 2.79 -21.26
C ASP A 144 27.80 1.38 -20.98
N ALA A 145 28.48 0.59 -20.13
CA ALA A 145 28.00 -0.74 -19.74
C ALA A 145 26.68 -0.68 -18.96
N VAL A 146 26.51 0.28 -18.03
CA VAL A 146 25.26 0.48 -17.29
C VAL A 146 24.13 0.88 -18.22
N ILE A 147 24.36 1.80 -19.16
CA ILE A 147 23.35 2.23 -20.15
C ILE A 147 22.91 1.04 -21.01
N LEU A 148 23.86 0.23 -21.51
CA LEU A 148 23.53 -0.97 -22.28
C LEU A 148 22.73 -1.99 -21.49
N ALA A 149 23.10 -2.22 -20.22
CA ALA A 149 22.37 -3.12 -19.35
C ALA A 149 20.94 -2.61 -19.06
N ALA A 150 20.79 -1.33 -18.78
CA ALA A 150 19.48 -0.70 -18.55
C ALA A 150 18.59 -0.77 -19.80
N ALA A 151 19.11 -0.43 -20.98
CA ALA A 151 18.38 -0.45 -22.23
C ALA A 151 17.97 -1.88 -22.67
N GLY A 152 18.80 -2.88 -22.34
CA GLY A 152 18.56 -4.28 -22.69
C GLY A 152 17.82 -5.09 -21.62
N GLY A 153 17.50 -4.50 -20.47
CA GLY A 153 16.91 -5.23 -19.33
C GLY A 153 17.82 -6.32 -18.78
N HIS A 154 19.15 -6.12 -18.83
CA HIS A 154 20.13 -7.12 -18.44
C HIS A 154 20.54 -6.98 -16.96
N ASN A 155 20.76 -8.13 -16.32
CA ASN A 155 21.37 -8.16 -14.99
C ASN A 155 22.84 -7.72 -15.07
N MET A 156 23.28 -6.91 -14.09
CA MET A 156 24.65 -6.43 -14.00
C MET A 156 25.26 -6.79 -12.64
N LEU A 157 26.53 -7.22 -12.65
CA LEU A 157 27.32 -7.41 -11.45
C LEU A 157 28.47 -6.42 -11.45
N MET A 158 28.54 -5.55 -10.44
CA MET A 158 29.62 -4.60 -10.24
C MET A 158 30.58 -5.10 -9.15
N ILE A 159 31.86 -5.34 -9.54
CA ILE A 159 32.92 -5.78 -8.64
C ILE A 159 33.97 -4.69 -8.58
N GLY A 160 34.51 -4.41 -7.40
CA GLY A 160 35.55 -3.40 -7.20
C GLY A 160 35.80 -3.12 -5.73
N GLU A 161 36.82 -2.34 -5.43
CA GLU A 161 37.21 -1.98 -4.06
C GLU A 161 36.16 -1.13 -3.33
N PRO A 162 36.16 -1.13 -1.98
CA PRO A 162 35.34 -0.20 -1.20
C PRO A 162 35.62 1.25 -1.62
N GLY A 163 34.55 2.08 -1.72
CA GLY A 163 34.68 3.50 -2.07
C GLY A 163 34.78 3.81 -3.57
N CYS A 164 34.83 2.83 -4.49
CA CYS A 164 34.87 3.09 -5.93
C CYS A 164 33.55 3.53 -6.57
N GLY A 165 32.53 3.86 -5.79
CA GLY A 165 31.26 4.46 -6.29
C GLY A 165 30.18 3.47 -6.70
N LYS A 166 30.31 2.15 -6.47
CA LYS A 166 29.30 1.14 -6.86
C LYS A 166 27.90 1.46 -6.36
N THR A 167 27.79 1.76 -5.08
CA THR A 167 26.50 2.10 -4.45
C THR A 167 25.92 3.38 -5.02
N MET A 168 26.75 4.40 -5.26
CA MET A 168 26.34 5.68 -5.85
C MET A 168 25.76 5.48 -7.25
N ILE A 169 26.40 4.62 -8.07
CA ILE A 169 25.92 4.29 -9.41
C ILE A 169 24.61 3.48 -9.33
N ALA A 170 24.57 2.43 -8.48
CA ALA A 170 23.40 1.58 -8.34
C ALA A 170 22.15 2.36 -7.95
N GLN A 171 22.24 3.33 -7.04
CA GLN A 171 21.15 4.20 -6.63
C GLN A 171 20.62 5.10 -7.77
N ARG A 172 21.41 5.33 -8.80
CA ARG A 172 21.06 6.19 -9.95
C ARG A 172 20.57 5.42 -11.17
N ILE A 173 20.78 4.11 -11.23
CA ILE A 173 20.28 3.27 -12.34
C ILE A 173 18.79 3.44 -12.57
N PRO A 174 17.91 3.53 -11.54
CA PRO A 174 16.47 3.71 -11.77
C PRO A 174 16.13 4.95 -12.60
N THR A 175 16.97 5.99 -12.59
CA THR A 175 16.72 7.24 -13.35
C THR A 175 16.91 7.11 -14.86
N ILE A 176 17.54 6.03 -15.32
CA ILE A 176 17.75 5.74 -16.75
C ILE A 176 17.00 4.49 -17.23
N LEU A 177 16.24 3.82 -16.34
CA LEU A 177 15.37 2.72 -16.76
C LEU A 177 14.16 3.27 -17.52
N PRO A 178 13.62 2.51 -18.49
CA PRO A 178 12.34 2.83 -19.11
C PRO A 178 11.22 2.96 -18.05
N GLU A 179 10.22 3.79 -18.36
CA GLU A 179 9.04 3.88 -17.51
C GLU A 179 8.37 2.50 -17.41
N MET A 180 8.03 2.12 -16.17
CA MET A 180 7.33 0.86 -15.94
C MET A 180 5.89 0.95 -16.44
N THR A 181 5.42 -0.13 -17.03
CA THR A 181 3.99 -0.33 -17.29
C THR A 181 3.24 -0.44 -15.95
N GLU A 182 1.93 -0.17 -15.96
CA GLU A 182 1.10 -0.32 -14.75
C GLU A 182 1.19 -1.73 -14.15
N ALA A 183 1.26 -2.77 -14.97
CA ALA A 183 1.40 -4.15 -14.53
C ALA A 183 2.74 -4.40 -13.81
N GLU A 184 3.83 -3.90 -14.37
CA GLU A 184 5.17 -3.99 -13.76
C GLU A 184 5.26 -3.19 -12.46
N CYS A 185 4.69 -1.98 -12.43
CA CYS A 185 4.62 -1.17 -11.23
C CYS A 185 3.89 -1.90 -10.09
N LEU A 186 2.77 -2.57 -10.39
CA LEU A 186 2.03 -3.39 -9.43
C LEU A 186 2.84 -4.59 -8.95
N GLU A 187 3.60 -5.26 -9.82
CA GLU A 187 4.45 -6.40 -9.45
C GLU A 187 5.59 -5.98 -8.54
N VAL A 188 6.31 -4.93 -8.91
CA VAL A 188 7.41 -4.37 -8.12
C VAL A 188 6.91 -3.94 -6.73
N THR A 189 5.80 -3.24 -6.65
CA THR A 189 5.22 -2.80 -5.38
C THR A 189 4.83 -3.98 -4.48
N LYS A 190 4.33 -5.08 -5.05
CA LYS A 190 4.05 -6.31 -4.28
C LYS A 190 5.30 -6.91 -3.66
N ILE A 191 6.42 -6.94 -4.40
CA ILE A 191 7.69 -7.51 -3.94
C ILE A 191 8.26 -6.66 -2.79
N TYR A 192 8.40 -5.36 -2.98
CA TYR A 192 8.96 -4.46 -1.97
C TYR A 192 8.18 -4.50 -0.66
N ARG A 193 6.85 -4.48 -0.72
CA ARG A 193 6.00 -4.55 0.48
C ARG A 193 6.05 -5.90 1.19
N SER A 194 6.33 -6.99 0.49
CA SER A 194 6.51 -8.31 1.12
C SER A 194 7.86 -8.42 1.86
N GLU A 195 8.89 -7.74 1.39
CA GLU A 195 10.23 -7.73 2.00
C GLU A 195 10.28 -6.86 3.26
N GLU A 196 9.62 -5.70 3.30
CA GLU A 196 9.48 -4.87 4.50
C GLU A 196 8.90 -5.67 5.67
N HIS A 197 7.88 -6.50 5.39
CA HIS A 197 7.26 -7.35 6.42
C HIS A 197 8.22 -8.43 6.96
N THR A 198 9.14 -8.91 6.14
CA THR A 198 10.14 -9.92 6.57
C THR A 198 11.23 -9.29 7.43
N SER A 199 11.67 -8.08 7.13
CA SER A 199 12.70 -7.35 7.89
C SER A 199 12.19 -6.90 9.27
N GLU A 200 10.95 -6.46 9.39
CA GLU A 200 10.34 -6.11 10.68
C GLU A 200 10.16 -7.31 11.62
N LEU A 201 9.80 -8.48 11.08
CA LEU A 201 9.69 -9.70 11.86
C LEU A 201 11.06 -10.20 12.36
N GLN A 202 12.13 -9.94 11.64
CA GLN A 202 13.50 -10.25 12.07
C GLN A 202 14.02 -9.28 13.13
N SER A 203 13.65 -8.00 13.07
CA SER A 203 14.06 -7.00 14.07
C SER A 203 13.37 -7.18 15.43
N ARG A 204 12.16 -7.75 15.47
CA ARG A 204 11.41 -8.06 16.72
C ARG A 204 11.84 -9.35 17.41
N ARG A 205 12.75 -10.12 16.84
CA ARG A 205 13.30 -11.38 17.40
C ARG A 205 14.69 -11.21 18.05
N ARG A 206 15.18 -10.02 18.16
CA ARG A 206 16.36 -9.64 18.95
C ARG A 206 15.88 -8.73 20.11
#